data_595023e0c8a3a312503f7d2beba9e24d
#
_entry.id   595023e0c8a3a312503f7d2beba9e24d
#
_cell.length_a   1.000
_cell.length_b   1.000
_cell.length_c   1.000
_cell.angle_alpha   90.00
_cell.angle_beta   90.00
_cell.angle_gamma   90.00
#
_symmetry.space_group_name_H-M   'P 1'
#
loop_
_entity.id
_entity.type
_entity.pdbx_description
1 polymer ?
#
loop_
_entity_poly.entity_id
_entity_poly.type
_entity_poly.pdbx_seq_one_letter_code
_entity_poly.pdbx_strand_id
1 'polypeptide(L)'
;SRASFWRARSWLLYIGRNEIKENIDRMGRILYFQWHSFMNAGMERALQKLEIDYDTFFYTFTDWEKDEEFCYQFEEKLASETYEKVLSVNYSPLISRVCEDHQVPYISWVYDCPIHIKNLDTLCNSCNTIYFFDRIQAETYQKQGINARHMPLAVDTDVFRSVYMTPASVADQRKYHTEIALVGKLYQTEYQYYLQPLTEYQRGYLEGIIAAQLKIYGGYLIPELVTEELLQDLNRSYAKASSNKVQITRRELEYMLACETTGRERFVILGLLSQHFKTALWSNEKDERLTHVTHNGYADYY
;
A
#
# COMPACT_ATOMS: atom_id res chain seq x y z
N SER A 1 -1.43 39.57 -20.19
CA SER A 1 -1.82 40.05 -18.84
C SER A 1 -2.24 38.88 -17.96
N ARG A 2 -2.11 39.01 -16.64
CA ARG A 2 -2.51 37.94 -15.68
C ARG A 2 -3.97 37.48 -15.88
N ALA A 3 -4.85 38.36 -16.30
CA ALA A 3 -6.27 38.07 -16.54
C ALA A 3 -6.51 37.12 -17.73
N SER A 4 -5.71 37.18 -18.79
CA SER A 4 -5.81 36.27 -19.94
C SER A 4 -5.32 34.87 -19.63
N PHE A 5 -4.31 34.74 -18.77
CA PHE A 5 -3.78 33.46 -18.31
C PHE A 5 -4.79 32.69 -17.43
N TRP A 6 -5.50 33.39 -16.54
CA TRP A 6 -6.53 32.78 -15.69
C TRP A 6 -7.78 32.36 -16.48
N ARG A 7 -8.15 33.11 -17.52
CA ARG A 7 -9.27 32.74 -18.41
C ARG A 7 -8.95 31.50 -19.25
N ALA A 8 -7.73 31.41 -19.80
CA ALA A 8 -7.32 30.22 -20.54
C ALA A 8 -7.28 28.96 -19.66
N ARG A 9 -6.82 29.09 -18.39
CA ARG A 9 -6.76 27.99 -17.45
C ARG A 9 -8.17 27.52 -17.00
N SER A 10 -9.09 28.46 -16.80
CA SER A 10 -10.50 28.12 -16.49
C SER A 10 -11.22 27.48 -17.67
N TRP A 11 -10.87 27.85 -18.90
CA TRP A 11 -11.43 27.27 -20.13
C TRP A 11 -10.93 25.84 -20.35
N LEU A 12 -9.63 25.58 -20.17
CA LEU A 12 -9.04 24.24 -20.24
C LEU A 12 -9.61 23.30 -19.16
N LEU A 13 -9.83 23.81 -17.95
CA LEU A 13 -10.49 23.06 -16.87
C LEU A 13 -11.99 22.79 -17.16
N TYR A 14 -12.65 23.68 -17.88
CA TYR A 14 -14.06 23.53 -18.28
C TYR A 14 -14.21 22.51 -19.42
N ILE A 15 -13.33 22.55 -20.44
CA ILE A 15 -13.31 21.56 -21.54
C ILE A 15 -12.98 20.17 -20.97
N GLY A 16 -11.94 20.05 -20.15
CA GLY A 16 -11.59 18.78 -19.52
C GLY A 16 -12.70 18.20 -18.64
N ARG A 17 -13.49 19.06 -17.96
CA ARG A 17 -14.65 18.60 -17.20
C ARG A 17 -15.79 18.08 -18.07
N ASN A 18 -16.05 18.71 -19.20
CA ASN A 18 -17.09 18.26 -20.14
C ASN A 18 -16.71 16.95 -20.82
N GLU A 19 -15.46 16.80 -21.28
CA GLU A 19 -14.97 15.53 -21.85
C GLU A 19 -14.99 14.40 -20.81
N ILE A 20 -14.62 14.69 -19.57
CA ILE A 20 -14.72 13.73 -18.46
C ILE A 20 -16.20 13.36 -18.23
N LYS A 21 -17.11 14.31 -18.21
CA LYS A 21 -18.53 14.06 -17.99
C LYS A 21 -19.13 13.24 -19.12
N GLU A 22 -18.86 13.56 -20.37
CA GLU A 22 -19.33 12.76 -21.53
C GLU A 22 -18.79 11.32 -21.52
N ASN A 23 -17.55 11.12 -21.06
CA ASN A 23 -17.00 9.77 -20.90
C ASN A 23 -17.65 9.01 -19.74
N ILE A 24 -17.98 9.68 -18.65
CA ILE A 24 -18.69 9.09 -17.50
C ILE A 24 -20.12 8.72 -17.89
N ASP A 25 -20.85 9.62 -18.59
CA ASP A 25 -22.23 9.38 -19.04
C ASP A 25 -22.35 8.17 -20.00
N ARG A 26 -21.24 7.74 -20.61
CA ARG A 26 -21.16 6.55 -21.47
C ARG A 26 -20.64 5.31 -20.77
N MET A 27 -20.19 5.45 -19.54
CA MET A 27 -19.62 4.33 -18.79
C MET A 27 -20.73 3.49 -18.18
N GLY A 28 -20.68 2.18 -18.42
CA GLY A 28 -21.58 1.24 -17.77
C GLY A 28 -21.26 1.06 -16.28
N ARG A 29 -22.10 0.27 -15.62
CA ARG A 29 -21.94 -0.03 -14.19
C ARG A 29 -20.60 -0.69 -13.90
N ILE A 30 -19.94 -0.28 -12.82
CA ILE A 30 -18.70 -0.88 -12.35
C ILE A 30 -18.93 -1.70 -11.09
N LEU A 31 -18.10 -2.72 -10.85
CA LEU A 31 -18.03 -3.43 -9.58
C LEU A 31 -16.84 -2.94 -8.77
N TYR A 32 -17.10 -2.25 -7.66
CA TYR A 32 -16.07 -1.80 -6.72
C TYR A 32 -15.83 -2.87 -5.66
N PHE A 33 -14.68 -3.55 -5.76
CA PHE A 33 -14.25 -4.51 -4.75
C PHE A 33 -13.74 -3.79 -3.50
N GLN A 34 -14.24 -4.19 -2.34
CA GLN A 34 -13.89 -3.65 -1.04
C GLN A 34 -13.29 -4.73 -0.12
N TRP A 35 -12.31 -4.33 0.64
CA TRP A 35 -11.73 -5.06 1.75
C TRP A 35 -11.54 -4.08 2.92
N HIS A 36 -10.87 -4.46 4.02
CA HIS A 36 -10.62 -3.56 5.15
C HIS A 36 -9.61 -2.43 4.79
N SER A 37 -9.92 -1.68 3.75
CA SER A 37 -9.14 -0.51 3.33
C SER A 37 -9.71 0.77 3.92
N PHE A 38 -8.81 1.61 4.44
CA PHE A 38 -9.17 2.96 4.88
C PHE A 38 -9.62 3.88 3.73
N MET A 39 -9.36 3.49 2.49
CA MET A 39 -9.74 4.29 1.32
C MET A 39 -11.18 4.10 0.87
N ASN A 40 -11.89 3.08 1.35
CA ASN A 40 -13.24 2.73 0.84
C ASN A 40 -14.20 3.91 0.86
N ALA A 41 -14.34 4.59 2.00
CA ALA A 41 -15.26 5.71 2.13
C ALA A 41 -14.91 6.90 1.21
N GLY A 42 -13.61 7.18 1.02
CA GLY A 42 -13.15 8.21 0.08
C GLY A 42 -13.43 7.84 -1.38
N MET A 43 -13.22 6.56 -1.74
CA MET A 43 -13.52 6.06 -3.08
C MET A 43 -15.01 6.12 -3.40
N GLU A 44 -15.87 5.68 -2.48
CA GLU A 44 -17.33 5.75 -2.68
C GLU A 44 -17.81 7.20 -2.83
N ARG A 45 -17.33 8.13 -2.00
CA ARG A 45 -17.64 9.55 -2.16
C ARG A 45 -17.20 10.09 -3.52
N ALA A 46 -16.03 9.65 -4.01
CA ALA A 46 -15.54 10.06 -5.33
C ALA A 46 -16.43 9.50 -6.45
N LEU A 47 -16.80 8.23 -6.40
CA LEU A 47 -17.70 7.59 -7.37
C LEU A 47 -19.07 8.27 -7.40
N GLN A 48 -19.66 8.53 -6.22
CA GLN A 48 -20.93 9.24 -6.08
C GLN A 48 -20.87 10.67 -6.63
N LYS A 49 -19.80 11.41 -6.32
CA LYS A 49 -19.60 12.79 -6.80
C LYS A 49 -19.41 12.88 -8.31
N LEU A 50 -18.87 11.81 -8.91
CA LEU A 50 -18.71 11.69 -10.35
C LEU A 50 -19.95 11.08 -11.03
N GLU A 51 -21.00 10.77 -10.28
CA GLU A 51 -22.24 10.17 -10.77
C GLU A 51 -22.02 8.82 -11.51
N ILE A 52 -20.97 8.07 -11.09
CA ILE A 52 -20.66 6.76 -11.64
C ILE A 52 -21.60 5.73 -11.02
N ASP A 53 -22.26 4.93 -11.86
CA ASP A 53 -23.08 3.79 -11.42
C ASP A 53 -22.19 2.63 -10.97
N TYR A 54 -22.32 2.19 -9.73
CA TYR A 54 -21.49 1.13 -9.17
C TYR A 54 -22.21 0.27 -8.14
N ASP A 55 -21.80 -1.00 -8.09
CA ASP A 55 -22.08 -1.91 -6.99
C ASP A 55 -20.82 -2.11 -6.16
N THR A 56 -20.99 -2.50 -4.91
CA THR A 56 -19.90 -2.92 -4.05
C THR A 56 -19.89 -4.42 -3.82
N PHE A 57 -18.72 -5.01 -3.70
CA PHE A 57 -18.54 -6.38 -3.22
C PHE A 57 -17.45 -6.38 -2.15
N PHE A 58 -17.85 -6.61 -0.90
CA PHE A 58 -16.94 -6.66 0.24
C PHE A 58 -16.55 -8.09 0.56
N TYR A 59 -15.24 -8.33 0.71
CA TYR A 59 -14.73 -9.63 1.14
C TYR A 59 -13.45 -9.47 1.98
N THR A 60 -13.27 -10.38 2.94
CA THR A 60 -12.05 -10.49 3.73
C THR A 60 -11.31 -11.76 3.35
N PHE A 61 -10.20 -11.62 2.65
CA PHE A 61 -9.41 -12.76 2.22
C PHE A 61 -8.83 -13.54 3.40
N THR A 62 -8.88 -14.87 3.30
CA THR A 62 -8.10 -15.76 4.15
C THR A 62 -6.64 -15.79 3.67
N ASP A 63 -6.44 -15.88 2.35
CA ASP A 63 -5.15 -15.71 1.69
C ASP A 63 -5.37 -14.91 0.40
N TRP A 64 -4.60 -13.83 0.20
CA TRP A 64 -4.71 -12.94 -0.95
C TRP A 64 -4.39 -13.60 -2.30
N GLU A 65 -3.77 -14.78 -2.30
CA GLU A 65 -3.35 -15.49 -3.51
C GLU A 65 -4.05 -16.83 -3.69
N LYS A 66 -4.70 -17.35 -2.62
CA LYS A 66 -5.40 -18.63 -2.66
C LYS A 66 -6.63 -18.62 -1.76
N ASP A 67 -7.79 -18.35 -2.36
CA ASP A 67 -9.08 -18.36 -1.67
C ASP A 67 -10.15 -18.81 -2.68
N GLU A 68 -10.50 -20.09 -2.63
CA GLU A 68 -11.46 -20.71 -3.57
C GLU A 68 -12.89 -20.19 -3.32
N GLU A 69 -13.24 -19.95 -2.05
CA GLU A 69 -14.54 -19.41 -1.69
C GLU A 69 -14.74 -17.99 -2.25
N PHE A 70 -13.69 -17.16 -2.15
CA PHE A 70 -13.70 -15.85 -2.78
C PHE A 70 -13.95 -15.95 -4.29
N CYS A 71 -13.19 -16.81 -4.98
CA CYS A 71 -13.31 -16.95 -6.43
C CYS A 71 -14.75 -17.32 -6.82
N TYR A 72 -15.34 -18.30 -6.13
CA TYR A 72 -16.71 -18.73 -6.36
C TYR A 72 -17.73 -17.59 -6.17
N GLN A 73 -17.68 -16.90 -5.02
CA GLN A 73 -18.60 -15.80 -4.73
C GLN A 73 -18.42 -14.61 -5.68
N PHE A 74 -17.19 -14.34 -6.08
CA PHE A 74 -16.88 -13.24 -6.98
C PHE A 74 -17.33 -13.53 -8.42
N GLU A 75 -17.18 -14.77 -8.89
CA GLU A 75 -17.73 -15.24 -10.16
C GLU A 75 -19.26 -15.13 -10.17
N GLU A 76 -19.95 -15.58 -9.11
CA GLU A 76 -21.40 -15.42 -9.00
C GLU A 76 -21.81 -13.94 -9.06
N LYS A 77 -21.07 -13.06 -8.38
CA LYS A 77 -21.34 -11.62 -8.42
C LYS A 77 -21.14 -11.04 -9.83
N LEU A 78 -20.09 -11.42 -10.54
CA LEU A 78 -19.86 -10.99 -11.92
C LEU A 78 -20.93 -11.53 -12.90
N ALA A 79 -21.44 -12.72 -12.64
CA ALA A 79 -22.50 -13.32 -13.46
C ALA A 79 -23.90 -12.72 -13.19
N SER A 80 -24.12 -12.12 -12.03
CA SER A 80 -25.45 -11.60 -11.62
C SER A 80 -25.86 -10.33 -12.37
N GLU A 81 -24.88 -9.54 -12.84
CA GLU A 81 -25.09 -8.26 -13.50
C GLU A 81 -24.02 -8.05 -14.59
N THR A 82 -24.28 -7.13 -15.51
CA THR A 82 -23.26 -6.74 -16.51
C THR A 82 -22.42 -5.60 -15.95
N TYR A 83 -21.15 -5.87 -15.65
CA TYR A 83 -20.18 -4.86 -15.22
C TYR A 83 -19.25 -4.52 -16.37
N GLU A 84 -19.08 -3.22 -16.63
CA GLU A 84 -18.11 -2.75 -17.62
C GLU A 84 -16.67 -2.94 -17.13
N LYS A 85 -16.45 -2.79 -15.83
CA LYS A 85 -15.13 -2.88 -15.19
C LYS A 85 -15.24 -3.33 -13.74
N VAL A 86 -14.18 -3.93 -13.26
CA VAL A 86 -13.93 -4.11 -11.83
C VAL A 86 -12.91 -3.09 -11.37
N LEU A 87 -13.14 -2.49 -10.20
CA LEU A 87 -12.23 -1.52 -9.57
C LEU A 87 -11.83 -2.03 -8.19
N SER A 88 -10.57 -1.93 -7.84
CA SER A 88 -10.10 -2.16 -6.46
C SER A 88 -9.04 -1.14 -6.02
N VAL A 89 -8.97 -0.92 -4.71
CA VAL A 89 -7.81 -0.33 -4.06
C VAL A 89 -6.88 -1.46 -3.67
N ASN A 90 -5.63 -1.36 -4.03
CA ASN A 90 -4.63 -2.42 -4.13
C ASN A 90 -4.99 -3.51 -5.16
N TYR A 91 -3.97 -4.19 -5.62
CA TYR A 91 -4.08 -5.25 -6.60
C TYR A 91 -4.31 -6.60 -5.92
N SER A 92 -5.25 -7.39 -6.45
CA SER A 92 -5.46 -8.77 -6.04
C SER A 92 -5.23 -9.74 -7.21
N PRO A 93 -4.32 -10.72 -7.07
CA PRO A 93 -4.12 -11.77 -8.06
C PRO A 93 -5.39 -12.59 -8.34
N LEU A 94 -6.22 -12.81 -7.31
CA LEU A 94 -7.48 -13.56 -7.44
C LEU A 94 -8.50 -12.80 -8.28
N ILE A 95 -8.68 -11.50 -8.02
CA ILE A 95 -9.57 -10.65 -8.85
C ILE A 95 -9.08 -10.64 -10.29
N SER A 96 -7.78 -10.44 -10.50
CA SER A 96 -7.20 -10.43 -11.85
C SER A 96 -7.44 -11.73 -12.60
N ARG A 97 -7.31 -12.89 -11.93
CA ARG A 97 -7.57 -14.21 -12.55
C ARG A 97 -9.03 -14.35 -12.96
N VAL A 98 -9.95 -14.10 -12.04
CA VAL A 98 -11.38 -14.19 -12.36
C VAL A 98 -11.79 -13.21 -13.46
N CYS A 99 -11.29 -11.97 -13.41
CA CYS A 99 -11.55 -10.97 -14.44
C CYS A 99 -10.98 -11.37 -15.81
N GLU A 100 -9.81 -12.01 -15.88
CA GLU A 100 -9.23 -12.52 -17.13
C GLU A 100 -10.10 -13.64 -17.71
N ASP A 101 -10.54 -14.59 -16.88
CA ASP A 101 -11.38 -15.72 -17.31
C ASP A 101 -12.75 -15.25 -17.83
N HIS A 102 -13.31 -14.19 -17.23
CA HIS A 102 -14.59 -13.59 -17.64
C HIS A 102 -14.44 -12.44 -18.65
N GLN A 103 -13.24 -12.10 -19.06
CA GLN A 103 -12.94 -10.99 -19.99
C GLN A 103 -13.48 -9.62 -19.54
N VAL A 104 -13.53 -9.40 -18.22
CA VAL A 104 -13.93 -8.11 -17.61
C VAL A 104 -12.70 -7.27 -17.31
N PRO A 105 -12.60 -6.03 -17.80
CA PRO A 105 -11.49 -5.15 -17.47
C PRO A 105 -11.34 -4.94 -15.96
N TYR A 106 -10.12 -5.07 -15.45
CA TYR A 106 -9.78 -4.87 -14.05
C TYR A 106 -8.85 -3.68 -13.86
N ILE A 107 -9.29 -2.72 -13.07
CA ILE A 107 -8.53 -1.53 -12.69
C ILE A 107 -8.15 -1.65 -11.22
N SER A 108 -6.88 -1.57 -10.90
CA SER A 108 -6.39 -1.51 -9.53
C SER A 108 -5.56 -0.26 -9.28
N TRP A 109 -5.78 0.38 -8.12
CA TRP A 109 -4.97 1.51 -7.67
C TRP A 109 -4.15 1.08 -6.46
N VAL A 110 -2.86 0.83 -6.70
CA VAL A 110 -1.91 0.30 -5.72
C VAL A 110 -1.29 1.45 -4.95
N TYR A 111 -1.47 1.46 -3.63
CA TYR A 111 -0.89 2.45 -2.72
C TYR A 111 0.24 1.88 -1.85
N ASP A 112 0.64 0.63 -2.06
CA ASP A 112 1.79 0.02 -1.40
C ASP A 112 3.01 -0.02 -2.33
N CYS A 113 4.19 0.26 -1.78
CA CYS A 113 5.45 0.12 -2.47
C CYS A 113 6.48 -0.54 -1.55
N PRO A 114 6.98 -1.73 -1.92
CA PRO A 114 6.60 -2.54 -3.08
C PRO A 114 5.19 -3.14 -2.98
N ILE A 115 4.63 -3.54 -4.13
CA ILE A 115 3.34 -4.25 -4.16
C ILE A 115 3.40 -5.56 -3.35
N HIS A 116 2.41 -5.80 -2.50
CA HIS A 116 2.36 -6.96 -1.59
C HIS A 116 1.69 -8.18 -2.21
N ILE A 117 2.34 -8.83 -3.16
CA ILE A 117 1.95 -10.12 -3.73
C ILE A 117 3.15 -11.06 -3.86
N LYS A 118 2.95 -12.36 -3.69
CA LYS A 118 4.04 -13.36 -3.76
C LYS A 118 4.37 -13.71 -5.20
N ASN A 119 3.33 -13.92 -6.03
CA ASN A 119 3.48 -14.27 -7.45
C ASN A 119 3.09 -13.10 -8.35
N LEU A 120 3.96 -12.75 -9.28
CA LEU A 120 3.77 -11.64 -10.23
C LEU A 120 3.11 -12.06 -11.55
N ASP A 121 2.89 -13.35 -11.78
CA ASP A 121 2.43 -13.86 -13.09
C ASP A 121 1.12 -13.23 -13.55
N THR A 122 0.19 -13.02 -12.63
CA THR A 122 -1.11 -12.43 -12.94
C THR A 122 -1.05 -10.96 -13.34
N LEU A 123 0.06 -10.25 -13.06
CA LEU A 123 0.20 -8.85 -13.48
C LEU A 123 0.16 -8.69 -15.00
N CYS A 124 0.57 -9.74 -15.75
CA CYS A 124 0.57 -9.76 -17.20
C CYS A 124 -0.80 -10.04 -17.82
N ASN A 125 -1.85 -10.34 -17.02
CA ASN A 125 -3.19 -10.60 -17.54
C ASN A 125 -3.69 -9.42 -18.35
N SER A 126 -4.35 -9.70 -19.48
CA SER A 126 -4.76 -8.69 -20.46
C SER A 126 -5.88 -7.80 -19.95
N CYS A 127 -6.67 -8.27 -18.99
CA CYS A 127 -7.73 -7.52 -18.34
C CYS A 127 -7.21 -6.36 -17.47
N ASN A 128 -5.93 -6.40 -17.04
CA ASN A 128 -5.40 -5.48 -16.06
C ASN A 128 -5.08 -4.08 -16.61
N THR A 129 -5.42 -3.07 -15.81
CA THR A 129 -4.81 -1.74 -15.84
C THR A 129 -4.44 -1.38 -14.40
N ILE A 130 -3.13 -1.32 -14.12
CA ILE A 130 -2.64 -1.18 -12.75
C ILE A 130 -2.03 0.21 -12.57
N TYR A 131 -2.61 0.99 -11.67
CA TYR A 131 -2.11 2.31 -11.30
C TYR A 131 -1.27 2.20 -10.03
N PHE A 132 0.01 2.56 -10.12
CA PHE A 132 0.92 2.63 -8.99
C PHE A 132 1.11 4.07 -8.53
N PHE A 133 1.09 4.31 -7.23
CA PHE A 133 1.38 5.65 -6.71
C PHE A 133 2.86 6.00 -6.82
N ASP A 134 3.74 5.01 -6.78
CA ASP A 134 5.18 5.17 -6.96
C ASP A 134 5.53 5.11 -8.45
N ARG A 135 6.22 6.15 -8.93
CA ARG A 135 6.59 6.28 -10.33
C ARG A 135 7.62 5.23 -10.76
N ILE A 136 8.61 4.97 -9.91
CA ILE A 136 9.69 4.03 -10.24
C ILE A 136 9.13 2.62 -10.35
N GLN A 137 8.23 2.25 -9.45
CA GLN A 137 7.54 0.96 -9.51
C GLN A 137 6.71 0.83 -10.79
N ALA A 138 5.94 1.87 -11.16
CA ALA A 138 5.18 1.89 -12.42
C ALA A 138 6.09 1.70 -13.64
N GLU A 139 7.17 2.47 -13.75
CA GLU A 139 8.13 2.39 -14.85
C GLU A 139 8.84 1.02 -14.92
N THR A 140 9.13 0.42 -13.76
CA THR A 140 9.76 -0.90 -13.66
C THR A 140 8.84 -1.98 -14.25
N TYR A 141 7.57 -1.96 -13.90
CA TYR A 141 6.61 -2.93 -14.43
C TYR A 141 6.26 -2.66 -15.90
N GLN A 142 6.20 -1.40 -16.35
CA GLN A 142 6.05 -1.07 -17.77
C GLN A 142 7.17 -1.67 -18.64
N LYS A 143 8.42 -1.61 -18.19
CA LYS A 143 9.56 -2.21 -18.88
C LYS A 143 9.45 -3.74 -19.01
N GLN A 144 8.67 -4.38 -18.15
CA GLN A 144 8.36 -5.80 -18.19
C GLN A 144 7.13 -6.15 -19.06
N GLY A 145 6.53 -5.13 -19.72
CA GLY A 145 5.37 -5.32 -20.60
C GLY A 145 4.02 -5.33 -19.85
N ILE A 146 4.00 -5.02 -18.55
CA ILE A 146 2.77 -4.94 -17.76
C ILE A 146 2.06 -3.62 -18.06
N ASN A 147 0.72 -3.63 -18.16
CA ASN A 147 -0.09 -2.42 -18.33
C ASN A 147 -0.15 -1.62 -17.02
N ALA A 148 1.00 -1.13 -16.60
CA ALA A 148 1.19 -0.32 -15.41
C ALA A 148 1.17 1.17 -15.76
N ARG A 149 0.64 1.98 -14.86
CA ARG A 149 0.58 3.45 -15.01
C ARG A 149 0.91 4.13 -13.69
N HIS A 150 1.48 5.33 -13.75
CA HIS A 150 1.69 6.14 -12.57
C HIS A 150 0.45 6.99 -12.27
N MET A 151 -0.06 6.89 -11.05
CA MET A 151 -1.10 7.76 -10.52
C MET A 151 -0.83 8.01 -9.03
N PRO A 152 -0.45 9.23 -8.62
CA PRO A 152 -0.14 9.54 -7.23
C PRO A 152 -1.35 9.31 -6.32
N LEU A 153 -1.08 9.19 -5.03
CA LEU A 153 -2.14 9.14 -4.03
C LEU A 153 -2.96 10.42 -4.07
N ALA A 154 -4.24 10.29 -3.77
CA ALA A 154 -5.18 11.39 -3.68
C ALA A 154 -5.61 11.60 -2.23
N VAL A 155 -6.17 12.77 -1.95
CA VAL A 155 -6.74 13.13 -0.67
C VAL A 155 -8.22 13.43 -0.84
N ASP A 156 -9.03 13.01 0.13
CA ASP A 156 -10.43 13.39 0.20
C ASP A 156 -10.55 14.87 0.58
N THR A 157 -10.72 15.71 -0.43
CA THR A 157 -10.75 17.17 -0.27
C THR A 157 -11.91 17.67 0.56
N ASP A 158 -13.03 16.92 0.61
CA ASP A 158 -14.22 17.35 1.36
C ASP A 158 -13.99 17.10 2.87
N VAL A 159 -13.39 15.95 3.23
CA VAL A 159 -13.00 15.67 4.62
C VAL A 159 -11.94 16.66 5.09
N PHE A 160 -10.86 16.85 4.32
CA PHE A 160 -9.80 17.78 4.71
C PHE A 160 -10.27 19.21 4.82
N ARG A 161 -11.14 19.67 3.91
CA ARG A 161 -11.73 20.99 3.99
C ARG A 161 -12.61 21.14 5.24
N SER A 162 -13.42 20.14 5.55
CA SER A 162 -14.26 20.13 6.76
C SER A 162 -13.42 20.25 8.02
N VAL A 163 -12.37 19.42 8.14
CA VAL A 163 -11.45 19.48 9.29
C VAL A 163 -10.73 20.84 9.37
N TYR A 164 -10.24 21.36 8.25
CA TYR A 164 -9.53 22.65 8.21
C TYR A 164 -10.43 23.82 8.58
N MET A 165 -11.70 23.81 8.16
CA MET A 165 -12.65 24.90 8.40
C MET A 165 -13.33 24.81 9.77
N THR A 166 -13.22 23.68 10.46
CA THR A 166 -13.82 23.48 11.79
C THR A 166 -12.79 23.80 12.87
N PRO A 167 -13.02 24.80 13.73
CA PRO A 167 -12.11 25.08 14.84
C PRO A 167 -11.99 23.86 15.75
N ALA A 168 -10.75 23.47 16.07
CA ALA A 168 -10.51 22.38 16.99
C ALA A 168 -11.04 22.70 18.38
N SER A 169 -11.76 21.77 18.99
CA SER A 169 -12.22 21.90 20.38
C SER A 169 -11.03 22.00 21.33
N VAL A 170 -11.25 22.54 22.54
CA VAL A 170 -10.21 22.58 23.59
C VAL A 170 -9.71 21.18 23.93
N ALA A 171 -10.61 20.18 23.89
CA ALA A 171 -10.25 18.78 24.12
C ALA A 171 -9.36 18.24 23.02
N ASP A 172 -9.68 18.51 21.73
CA ASP A 172 -8.87 18.10 20.59
C ASP A 172 -7.52 18.78 20.58
N GLN A 173 -7.48 20.09 20.87
CA GLN A 173 -6.21 20.81 20.99
C GLN A 173 -5.32 20.19 22.06
N ARG A 174 -5.87 19.77 23.20
CA ARG A 174 -5.09 19.10 24.25
C ARG A 174 -4.63 17.70 23.83
N LYS A 175 -5.50 16.94 23.17
CA LYS A 175 -5.24 15.57 22.74
C LYS A 175 -4.20 15.50 21.62
N TYR A 176 -4.33 16.37 20.63
CA TYR A 176 -3.52 16.30 19.41
C TYR A 176 -2.37 17.31 19.37
N HIS A 177 -2.24 18.16 20.39
CA HIS A 177 -1.15 19.15 20.44
C HIS A 177 0.20 18.48 20.63
N THR A 178 0.98 18.44 19.57
CA THR A 178 2.36 17.94 19.55
C THR A 178 3.17 18.72 18.52
N GLU A 179 4.49 18.77 18.67
CA GLU A 179 5.37 19.41 17.69
C GLU A 179 5.73 18.43 16.57
N ILE A 180 5.89 17.15 16.92
CA ILE A 180 6.19 16.07 15.98
C ILE A 180 5.26 14.91 16.22
N ALA A 181 4.70 14.36 15.14
CA ALA A 181 3.82 13.21 15.17
C ALA A 181 4.29 12.13 14.20
N LEU A 182 4.28 10.86 14.67
CA LEU A 182 4.24 9.70 13.81
C LEU A 182 2.86 9.05 13.91
N VAL A 183 2.18 8.89 12.78
CA VAL A 183 0.93 8.14 12.67
C VAL A 183 1.21 6.91 11.83
N GLY A 184 1.13 5.71 12.41
CA GLY A 184 1.39 4.45 11.73
C GLY A 184 2.20 3.45 12.55
N LYS A 185 2.58 2.33 11.91
CA LYS A 185 3.33 1.23 12.56
C LYS A 185 4.75 1.64 12.90
N LEU A 186 5.30 1.07 13.98
CA LEU A 186 6.74 1.08 14.25
C LEU A 186 7.50 0.00 13.46
N TYR A 187 6.77 -0.94 12.83
CA TYR A 187 7.32 -2.13 12.19
C TYR A 187 8.11 -3.00 13.18
N GLN A 188 7.48 -3.35 14.30
CA GLN A 188 7.99 -4.41 15.18
C GLN A 188 7.90 -5.73 14.43
N THR A 189 9.05 -6.32 14.11
CA THR A 189 9.16 -7.51 13.27
C THR A 189 9.54 -8.75 14.09
N GLU A 190 9.30 -9.92 13.53
CA GLU A 190 9.78 -11.19 14.06
C GLU A 190 11.22 -11.50 13.61
N TYR A 191 11.97 -10.52 13.16
CA TYR A 191 13.31 -10.68 12.60
C TYR A 191 14.24 -11.52 13.50
N GLN A 192 14.22 -11.27 14.81
CA GLN A 192 15.03 -12.02 15.77
C GLN A 192 14.68 -13.52 15.80
N TYR A 193 13.42 -13.87 15.57
CA TYR A 193 12.99 -15.27 15.47
C TYR A 193 13.59 -15.92 14.20
N TYR A 194 13.58 -15.23 13.08
CA TYR A 194 14.17 -15.69 11.84
C TYR A 194 15.70 -15.85 11.91
N LEU A 195 16.37 -15.11 12.79
CA LEU A 195 17.82 -15.26 13.00
C LEU A 195 18.21 -16.50 13.78
N GLN A 196 17.33 -17.09 14.60
CA GLN A 196 17.68 -18.17 15.52
C GLN A 196 18.39 -19.38 14.86
N PRO A 197 17.90 -19.93 13.73
CA PRO A 197 18.51 -21.08 13.09
C PRO A 197 19.75 -20.76 12.25
N LEU A 198 20.10 -19.49 12.11
CA LEU A 198 21.18 -19.04 11.23
C LEU A 198 22.54 -19.09 11.93
N THR A 199 23.60 -19.31 11.14
CA THR A 199 24.99 -19.18 11.59
C THR A 199 25.37 -17.73 11.91
N GLU A 200 26.44 -17.50 12.66
CA GLU A 200 26.95 -16.14 12.92
C GLU A 200 27.27 -15.39 11.64
N TYR A 201 27.86 -16.06 10.64
CA TYR A 201 28.13 -15.46 9.35
C TYR A 201 26.87 -14.98 8.64
N GLN A 202 25.82 -15.82 8.59
CA GLN A 202 24.56 -15.48 7.96
C GLN A 202 23.86 -14.32 8.68
N ARG A 203 23.85 -14.33 10.01
CA ARG A 203 23.32 -13.22 10.84
C ARG A 203 24.08 -11.93 10.56
N GLY A 204 25.42 -11.99 10.57
CA GLY A 204 26.26 -10.84 10.26
C GLY A 204 26.05 -10.28 8.86
N TYR A 205 25.78 -11.15 7.88
CA TYR A 205 25.48 -10.71 6.52
C TYR A 205 24.15 -9.95 6.46
N LEU A 206 23.07 -10.48 7.05
CA LEU A 206 21.76 -9.81 7.10
C LEU A 206 21.83 -8.48 7.86
N GLU A 207 22.53 -8.44 8.99
CA GLU A 207 22.79 -7.21 9.73
C GLU A 207 23.60 -6.19 8.89
N GLY A 208 24.54 -6.68 8.07
CA GLY A 208 25.30 -5.86 7.13
C GLY A 208 24.41 -5.21 6.06
N ILE A 209 23.43 -5.96 5.51
CA ILE A 209 22.45 -5.44 4.55
C ILE A 209 21.64 -4.30 5.21
N ILE A 210 21.10 -4.54 6.40
CA ILE A 210 20.31 -3.55 7.14
C ILE A 210 21.17 -2.31 7.44
N ALA A 211 22.39 -2.51 7.92
CA ALA A 211 23.31 -1.41 8.24
C ALA A 211 23.71 -0.59 7.00
N ALA A 212 23.85 -1.23 5.84
CA ALA A 212 24.12 -0.55 4.58
C ALA A 212 22.90 0.28 4.14
N GLN A 213 21.72 -0.30 4.17
CA GLN A 213 20.48 0.39 3.80
C GLN A 213 20.21 1.61 4.70
N LEU A 214 20.41 1.50 6.01
CA LEU A 214 20.25 2.61 6.96
C LEU A 214 21.18 3.81 6.69
N LYS A 215 22.30 3.59 5.99
CA LYS A 215 23.25 4.67 5.65
C LYS A 215 22.95 5.34 4.31
N ILE A 216 22.07 4.76 3.49
CA ILE A 216 21.79 5.27 2.15
C ILE A 216 20.36 5.79 2.11
N TYR A 217 20.27 7.12 1.98
CA TYR A 217 19.01 7.82 1.83
C TYR A 217 18.70 8.02 0.33
N GLY A 218 17.47 7.71 -0.07
CA GLY A 218 17.03 7.87 -1.46
C GLY A 218 17.45 6.74 -2.41
N GLY A 219 17.98 5.62 -1.89
CA GLY A 219 18.28 4.39 -2.64
C GLY A 219 17.76 3.17 -1.92
N TYR A 220 17.31 2.16 -2.67
CA TYR A 220 16.82 0.89 -2.12
C TYR A 220 17.76 -0.24 -2.57
N LEU A 221 18.67 -0.65 -1.68
CA LEU A 221 19.76 -1.59 -1.98
C LEU A 221 19.42 -3.04 -1.65
N ILE A 222 18.42 -3.29 -0.84
CA ILE A 222 18.11 -4.65 -0.33
C ILE A 222 18.00 -5.66 -1.48
N PRO A 223 17.27 -5.41 -2.58
CA PRO A 223 17.17 -6.37 -3.69
C PRO A 223 18.49 -6.68 -4.38
N GLU A 224 19.42 -5.73 -4.40
CA GLU A 224 20.76 -5.93 -5.01
C GLU A 224 21.68 -6.77 -4.13
N LEU A 225 21.49 -6.71 -2.80
CA LEU A 225 22.31 -7.40 -1.81
C LEU A 225 21.77 -8.78 -1.43
N VAL A 226 20.50 -9.05 -1.68
CA VAL A 226 19.88 -10.37 -1.50
C VAL A 226 20.16 -11.21 -2.75
N THR A 227 21.29 -11.95 -2.74
CA THR A 227 21.66 -12.83 -3.86
C THR A 227 20.97 -14.20 -3.77
N GLU A 228 20.92 -14.94 -4.90
CA GLU A 228 20.39 -16.30 -4.91
C GLU A 228 21.21 -17.26 -4.04
N GLU A 229 22.54 -17.08 -4.00
CA GLU A 229 23.44 -17.88 -3.15
C GLU A 229 23.12 -17.68 -1.67
N LEU A 230 22.90 -16.42 -1.25
CA LEU A 230 22.48 -16.10 0.12
C LEU A 230 21.15 -16.79 0.44
N LEU A 231 20.15 -16.63 -0.43
CA LEU A 231 18.82 -17.20 -0.23
C LEU A 231 18.88 -18.73 -0.09
N GLN A 232 19.63 -19.42 -0.94
CA GLN A 232 19.83 -20.87 -0.86
C GLN A 232 20.55 -21.27 0.41
N ASP A 233 21.55 -20.49 0.85
CA ASP A 233 22.30 -20.76 2.07
C ASP A 233 21.41 -20.61 3.32
N LEU A 234 20.60 -19.57 3.41
CA LEU A 234 19.63 -19.37 4.48
C LEU A 234 18.60 -20.52 4.51
N ASN A 235 18.04 -20.88 3.36
CA ASN A 235 17.06 -21.96 3.25
C ASN A 235 17.63 -23.32 3.68
N ARG A 236 18.93 -23.58 3.44
CA ARG A 236 19.60 -24.77 3.98
C ARG A 236 19.64 -24.77 5.51
N SER A 237 19.86 -23.62 6.13
CA SER A 237 19.85 -23.49 7.59
C SER A 237 18.46 -23.67 8.18
N TYR A 238 17.45 -23.05 7.59
CA TYR A 238 16.05 -23.23 8.00
C TYR A 238 15.58 -24.68 7.86
N ALA A 239 15.91 -25.35 6.76
CA ALA A 239 15.54 -26.74 6.54
C ALA A 239 16.22 -27.71 7.54
N LYS A 240 17.40 -27.37 8.05
CA LYS A 240 18.09 -28.18 9.09
C LYS A 240 17.43 -27.99 10.47
N ALA A 241 16.91 -26.80 10.75
CA ALA A 241 16.34 -26.46 12.03
C ALA A 241 14.87 -26.88 12.20
N SER A 242 14.14 -27.08 11.09
CA SER A 242 12.71 -27.40 11.11
C SER A 242 12.42 -28.69 10.33
N SER A 243 11.63 -29.60 10.94
CA SER A 243 11.09 -30.80 10.28
C SER A 243 10.13 -30.47 9.11
N ASN A 244 9.58 -29.27 9.08
CA ASN A 244 8.56 -28.85 8.13
C ASN A 244 9.13 -28.20 6.85
N LYS A 245 10.43 -28.31 6.59
CA LYS A 245 11.10 -27.75 5.40
C LYS A 245 10.69 -26.31 5.10
N VAL A 246 10.67 -25.46 6.12
CA VAL A 246 10.39 -24.03 5.96
C VAL A 246 11.38 -23.46 4.95
N GLN A 247 10.84 -22.79 3.93
CA GLN A 247 11.62 -22.06 2.94
C GLN A 247 11.10 -20.61 2.92
N ILE A 248 12.03 -19.69 2.87
CA ILE A 248 11.74 -18.26 2.65
C ILE A 248 12.00 -17.94 1.17
N THR A 249 11.08 -17.23 0.56
CA THR A 249 11.26 -16.70 -0.79
C THR A 249 12.12 -15.45 -0.77
N ARG A 250 12.69 -15.08 -1.92
CA ARG A 250 13.44 -13.83 -2.09
C ARG A 250 12.60 -12.62 -1.64
N ARG A 251 11.34 -12.56 -2.06
CA ARG A 251 10.44 -11.44 -1.72
C ARG A 251 10.13 -11.37 -0.22
N GLU A 252 9.91 -12.49 0.42
CA GLU A 252 9.68 -12.53 1.88
C GLU A 252 10.93 -12.06 2.63
N LEU A 253 12.13 -12.46 2.19
CA LEU A 253 13.37 -11.99 2.79
C LEU A 253 13.58 -10.51 2.57
N GLU A 254 13.41 -10.01 1.35
CA GLU A 254 13.52 -8.58 1.02
C GLU A 254 12.52 -7.74 1.83
N TYR A 255 11.27 -8.19 1.92
CA TYR A 255 10.24 -7.53 2.71
C TYR A 255 10.55 -7.51 4.20
N MET A 256 10.99 -8.62 4.76
CA MET A 256 11.40 -8.71 6.17
C MET A 256 12.53 -7.73 6.48
N LEU A 257 13.57 -7.69 5.63
CA LEU A 257 14.70 -6.78 5.80
C LEU A 257 14.28 -5.31 5.65
N ALA A 258 13.37 -4.99 4.73
CA ALA A 258 12.84 -3.65 4.56
C ALA A 258 12.03 -3.19 5.77
N CYS A 259 11.17 -4.06 6.30
CA CYS A 259 10.40 -3.77 7.52
C CYS A 259 11.29 -3.56 8.73
N GLU A 260 12.28 -4.44 8.93
CA GLU A 260 13.25 -4.32 10.03
C GLU A 260 14.08 -3.03 9.92
N THR A 261 14.54 -2.69 8.71
CA THR A 261 15.26 -1.43 8.45
C THR A 261 14.39 -0.23 8.81
N THR A 262 13.15 -0.22 8.33
CA THR A 262 12.19 0.87 8.60
C THR A 262 11.87 0.97 10.10
N GLY A 263 11.72 -0.15 10.78
CA GLY A 263 11.47 -0.18 12.23
C GLY A 263 12.63 0.43 13.01
N ARG A 264 13.87 0.06 12.69
CA ARG A 264 15.07 0.62 13.33
C ARG A 264 15.21 2.12 13.06
N GLU A 265 14.95 2.57 11.82
CA GLU A 265 14.99 3.98 11.47
C GLU A 265 13.95 4.78 12.25
N ARG A 266 12.68 4.35 12.26
CA ARG A 266 11.61 5.00 13.02
C ARG A 266 11.91 5.09 14.50
N PHE A 267 12.40 4.00 15.09
CA PHE A 267 12.80 3.97 16.49
C PHE A 267 13.88 5.00 16.81
N VAL A 268 14.94 5.04 16.02
CA VAL A 268 16.06 5.99 16.23
C VAL A 268 15.60 7.42 16.04
N ILE A 269 14.85 7.72 14.97
CA ILE A 269 14.36 9.07 14.68
C ILE A 269 13.42 9.56 15.79
N LEU A 270 12.46 8.76 16.22
CA LEU A 270 11.56 9.13 17.31
C LEU A 270 12.31 9.35 18.62
N GLY A 271 13.24 8.45 18.94
CA GLY A 271 14.07 8.57 20.13
C GLY A 271 14.91 9.85 20.16
N LEU A 272 15.52 10.22 19.03
CA LEU A 272 16.30 11.46 18.92
C LEU A 272 15.42 12.71 18.97
N LEU A 273 14.33 12.74 18.19
CA LEU A 273 13.45 13.89 18.12
C LEU A 273 12.75 14.16 19.46
N SER A 274 12.37 13.11 20.18
CA SER A 274 11.71 13.25 21.48
C SER A 274 12.57 13.85 22.59
N GLN A 275 13.89 13.94 22.39
CA GLN A 275 14.78 14.62 23.32
C GLN A 275 14.70 16.15 23.22
N HIS A 276 14.21 16.68 22.10
CA HIS A 276 14.20 18.10 21.80
C HIS A 276 12.81 18.67 21.53
N PHE A 277 11.87 17.82 21.16
CA PHE A 277 10.51 18.19 20.75
C PHE A 277 9.46 17.38 21.49
N LYS A 278 8.30 17.99 21.70
CA LYS A 278 7.13 17.25 22.16
C LYS A 278 6.68 16.29 21.05
N THR A 279 7.03 15.02 21.20
CA THR A 279 6.83 13.98 20.17
C THR A 279 5.72 13.04 20.58
N ALA A 280 4.82 12.73 19.65
CA ALA A 280 3.72 11.80 19.85
C ALA A 280 3.71 10.70 18.79
N LEU A 281 3.28 9.51 19.23
CA LEU A 281 3.09 8.32 18.40
C LEU A 281 1.62 7.89 18.46
N TRP A 282 0.98 7.83 17.31
CA TRP A 282 -0.32 7.17 17.12
C TRP A 282 -0.10 5.85 16.39
N SER A 283 -0.12 4.76 17.16
CA SER A 283 0.13 3.40 16.67
C SER A 283 -0.52 2.38 17.59
N ASN A 284 -0.87 1.21 17.07
CA ASN A 284 -1.18 0.04 17.86
C ASN A 284 0.07 -0.68 18.41
N GLU A 285 1.25 -0.29 17.91
CA GLU A 285 2.55 -0.78 18.40
C GLU A 285 3.16 0.20 19.40
N LYS A 286 3.72 -0.31 20.47
CA LYS A 286 4.37 0.47 21.53
C LYS A 286 5.76 -0.09 21.79
N ASP A 287 6.73 0.80 22.00
CA ASP A 287 8.07 0.42 22.46
C ASP A 287 8.39 1.18 23.75
N GLU A 288 8.63 0.44 24.83
CA GLU A 288 8.87 1.01 26.15
C GLU A 288 10.20 1.76 26.27
N ARG A 289 11.12 1.53 25.34
CA ARG A 289 12.39 2.27 25.23
C ARG A 289 12.20 3.71 24.75
N LEU A 290 11.07 4.05 24.12
CA LEU A 290 10.72 5.40 23.68
C LEU A 290 10.11 6.22 24.84
N THR A 291 10.85 6.39 25.92
CA THR A 291 10.40 6.96 27.20
C THR A 291 9.92 8.41 27.12
N HIS A 292 10.38 9.18 26.12
CA HIS A 292 10.03 10.60 25.92
C HIS A 292 8.97 10.80 24.82
N VAL A 293 8.47 9.72 24.22
CA VAL A 293 7.41 9.75 23.20
C VAL A 293 6.06 9.49 23.86
N THR A 294 5.11 10.39 23.65
CA THR A 294 3.73 10.18 24.11
C THR A 294 3.03 9.19 23.18
N HIS A 295 2.67 8.01 23.70
CA HIS A 295 1.93 7.02 22.93
C HIS A 295 0.42 7.21 23.14
N ASN A 296 -0.31 7.50 22.04
CA ASN A 296 -1.74 7.82 22.04
C ASN A 296 -2.64 6.66 21.55
N GLY A 297 -2.06 5.50 21.27
CA GLY A 297 -2.80 4.38 20.71
C GLY A 297 -3.08 4.55 19.21
N TYR A 298 -4.00 3.73 18.70
CA TYR A 298 -4.39 3.77 17.29
C TYR A 298 -5.13 5.06 16.95
N ALA A 299 -4.81 5.64 15.81
CA ALA A 299 -5.58 6.73 15.22
C ALA A 299 -6.45 6.18 14.10
N ASP A 300 -7.74 6.43 14.18
CA ASP A 300 -8.66 6.10 13.11
C ASP A 300 -8.51 7.11 11.96
N TYR A 301 -8.80 6.68 10.74
CA TYR A 301 -8.70 7.54 9.55
C TYR A 301 -9.87 8.51 9.42
N TYR A 302 -11.01 8.23 10.09
CA TYR A 302 -12.26 9.00 9.99
C TYR A 302 -12.88 9.29 11.35
#